data_c7d8cda37ebd925284a01c3125eda69d
#
_entry.id   c7d8cda37ebd925284a01c3125eda69d
#
_cell.length_a   1.000
_cell.length_b   1.000
_cell.length_c   1.000
_cell.angle_alpha   90.00
_cell.angle_beta   90.00
_cell.angle_gamma   90.00
#
_symmetry.space_group_name_H-M   'P 1'
#
loop_
_entity.id
_entity.type
_entity.pdbx_description
1 polymer ?
#
loop_
_entity_poly.entity_id
_entity_poly.type
_entity_poly.pdbx_seq_one_letter_code
_entity_poly.pdbx_strand_id
1 'polypeptide(L)'
;IWLLSFCYVLVYVVRAAINDWGNLYMSEMLGVDLVTANTAVTMFELGGFIGALVAGWGSDKLFNGNRGPMNLIFAAGILLSVVSLWLMPFASYVMQATCFFTIGFFVFGPQMLIGMAAAECSHKEAAGAATGFVGLFAYLGASLAGWPLAKVLDTWHWSGFFVVIAIAAGISALLLLPFLNAQTPREA
;
A
#
# COMPACT_ATOMS: atom_id res chain seq x y z
N ILE A 1 -15.26 -6.79 8.58
CA ILE A 1 -14.72 -7.36 7.33
C ILE A 1 -14.92 -6.40 6.16
N TRP A 2 -16.14 -5.87 5.87
CA TRP A 2 -16.41 -4.98 4.74
C TRP A 2 -15.52 -3.74 4.70
N LEU A 3 -15.34 -3.05 5.83
CA LEU A 3 -14.49 -1.87 5.90
C LEU A 3 -13.02 -2.20 5.62
N LEU A 4 -12.54 -3.34 6.13
CA LEU A 4 -11.20 -3.86 5.83
C LEU A 4 -11.06 -4.20 4.34
N SER A 5 -12.09 -4.78 3.72
CA SER A 5 -12.09 -5.09 2.28
C SER A 5 -11.98 -3.82 1.43
N PHE A 6 -12.76 -2.77 1.73
CA PHE A 6 -12.67 -1.50 1.00
C PHE A 6 -11.31 -0.81 1.21
N CYS A 7 -10.79 -0.84 2.43
CA CYS A 7 -9.44 -0.34 2.69
C CYS A 7 -8.40 -1.10 1.86
N TYR A 8 -8.54 -2.41 1.76
CA TYR A 8 -7.62 -3.26 1.00
C TYR A 8 -7.66 -2.98 -0.51
N VAL A 9 -8.85 -2.69 -1.09
CA VAL A 9 -8.94 -2.18 -2.48
C VAL A 9 -8.00 -1.00 -2.68
N LEU A 10 -8.11 0.01 -1.81
CA LEU A 10 -7.36 1.27 -1.95
C LEU A 10 -5.85 1.08 -1.76
N VAL A 11 -5.44 0.28 -0.79
CA VAL A 11 -4.02 -0.08 -0.58
C VAL A 11 -3.47 -0.80 -1.81
N TYR A 12 -4.25 -1.72 -2.40
CA TYR A 12 -3.84 -2.46 -3.60
C TYR A 12 -3.83 -1.62 -4.87
N VAL A 13 -4.69 -0.59 -4.97
CA VAL A 13 -4.57 0.41 -6.05
C VAL A 13 -3.19 1.08 -6.00
N VAL A 14 -2.76 1.54 -4.82
CA VAL A 14 -1.44 2.18 -4.67
C VAL A 14 -0.31 1.18 -4.96
N ARG A 15 -0.40 -0.03 -4.40
CA ARG A 15 0.59 -1.08 -4.61
C ARG A 15 0.78 -1.42 -6.07
N ALA A 16 -0.32 -1.78 -6.76
CA ALA A 16 -0.27 -2.17 -8.15
C ALA A 16 0.15 -0.99 -9.06
N ALA A 17 -0.33 0.22 -8.77
CA ALA A 17 0.08 1.41 -9.50
C ALA A 17 1.61 1.61 -9.47
N ILE A 18 2.23 1.55 -8.30
CA ILE A 18 3.68 1.73 -8.18
C ILE A 18 4.44 0.55 -8.78
N ASN A 19 3.98 -0.69 -8.56
CA ASN A 19 4.64 -1.89 -9.10
C ASN A 19 4.60 -1.95 -10.62
N ASP A 20 3.45 -1.65 -11.23
CA ASP A 20 3.23 -1.88 -12.66
C ASP A 20 3.66 -0.67 -13.50
N TRP A 21 3.55 0.55 -12.98
CA TRP A 21 3.86 1.80 -13.69
C TRP A 21 5.16 2.47 -13.23
N GLY A 22 5.77 1.99 -12.16
CA GLY A 22 6.95 2.61 -11.57
C GLY A 22 8.17 2.60 -12.51
N ASN A 23 8.38 1.52 -13.28
CA ASN A 23 9.46 1.45 -14.25
C ASN A 23 9.25 2.43 -15.43
N LEU A 24 8.02 2.58 -15.91
CA LEU A 24 7.68 3.55 -16.94
C LEU A 24 7.88 4.98 -16.42
N TYR A 25 7.42 5.27 -15.22
CA TYR A 25 7.63 6.56 -14.56
C TYR A 25 9.12 6.94 -14.49
N MET A 26 9.95 6.02 -14.00
CA MET A 26 11.40 6.24 -13.90
C MET A 26 12.04 6.46 -15.27
N SER A 27 11.64 5.68 -16.27
CA SER A 27 12.18 5.81 -17.64
C SER A 27 11.79 7.14 -18.27
N GLU A 28 10.52 7.58 -18.13
CA GLU A 28 10.06 8.83 -18.74
C GLU A 28 10.57 10.07 -18.00
N MET A 29 10.61 10.04 -16.66
CA MET A 29 10.98 11.22 -15.87
C MET A 29 12.50 11.43 -15.75
N LEU A 30 13.28 10.35 -15.68
CA LEU A 30 14.74 10.43 -15.53
C LEU A 30 15.50 10.04 -16.79
N GLY A 31 14.83 9.56 -17.84
CA GLY A 31 15.48 9.10 -19.07
C GLY A 31 16.39 7.90 -18.87
N VAL A 32 16.18 7.10 -17.82
CA VAL A 32 16.97 5.89 -17.55
C VAL A 32 16.46 4.72 -18.39
N ASP A 33 17.34 3.77 -18.67
CA ASP A 33 16.98 2.53 -19.35
C ASP A 33 16.08 1.65 -18.47
N LEU A 34 15.33 0.74 -19.10
CA LEU A 34 14.36 -0.11 -18.40
C LEU A 34 14.99 -1.02 -17.34
N VAL A 35 16.24 -1.45 -17.53
CA VAL A 35 16.96 -2.28 -16.55
C VAL A 35 17.20 -1.47 -15.27
N THR A 36 17.68 -0.25 -15.42
CA THR A 36 17.90 0.68 -14.30
C THR A 36 16.55 1.07 -13.63
N ALA A 37 15.50 1.33 -14.42
CA ALA A 37 14.17 1.61 -13.89
C ALA A 37 13.63 0.44 -13.06
N ASN A 38 13.80 -0.80 -13.51
CA ASN A 38 13.37 -1.99 -12.76
C ASN A 38 14.12 -2.18 -11.44
N THR A 39 15.34 -1.67 -11.29
CA THR A 39 16.02 -1.72 -9.98
C THR A 39 15.33 -0.83 -8.95
N ALA A 40 14.68 0.26 -9.34
CA ALA A 40 13.86 1.06 -8.42
C ALA A 40 12.61 0.28 -7.97
N VAL A 41 11.96 -0.47 -8.87
CA VAL A 41 10.84 -1.37 -8.50
C VAL A 41 11.33 -2.49 -7.56
N THR A 42 12.55 -2.98 -7.76
CA THR A 42 13.17 -3.94 -6.82
C THR A 42 13.34 -3.32 -5.43
N MET A 43 13.71 -2.04 -5.33
CA MET A 43 13.79 -1.34 -4.04
C MET A 43 12.41 -1.24 -3.37
N PHE A 44 11.33 -1.06 -4.13
CA PHE A 44 9.97 -1.12 -3.61
C PHE A 44 9.66 -2.48 -2.96
N GLU A 45 9.98 -3.60 -3.62
CA GLU A 45 9.76 -4.94 -3.08
C GLU A 45 10.63 -5.21 -1.83
N LEU A 46 11.90 -4.79 -1.84
CA LEU A 46 12.79 -4.90 -0.68
C LEU A 46 12.28 -4.09 0.51
N GLY A 47 11.86 -2.85 0.27
CA GLY A 47 11.21 -2.02 1.28
C GLY A 47 9.96 -2.70 1.84
N GLY A 48 9.16 -3.28 0.96
CA GLY A 48 7.96 -4.02 1.33
C GLY A 48 8.22 -5.21 2.23
N PHE A 49 9.22 -6.02 1.91
CA PHE A 49 9.63 -7.15 2.75
C PHE A 49 9.98 -6.69 4.17
N ILE A 50 10.83 -5.68 4.29
CA ILE A 50 11.23 -5.13 5.61
C ILE A 50 10.03 -4.49 6.31
N GLY A 51 9.21 -3.74 5.57
CA GLY A 51 8.01 -3.08 6.08
C GLY A 51 6.99 -4.06 6.66
N ALA A 52 6.75 -5.19 5.99
CA ALA A 52 5.87 -6.25 6.49
C ALA A 52 6.37 -6.81 7.82
N LEU A 53 7.66 -7.11 7.94
CA LEU A 53 8.26 -7.61 9.19
C LEU A 53 8.13 -6.59 10.33
N VAL A 54 8.44 -5.31 10.05
CA VAL A 54 8.33 -4.22 11.03
C VAL A 54 6.87 -3.99 11.44
N ALA A 55 5.94 -4.04 10.50
CA ALA A 55 4.52 -3.89 10.78
C ALA A 55 3.97 -5.01 11.69
N GLY A 56 4.34 -6.25 11.41
CA GLY A 56 3.96 -7.39 12.25
C GLY A 56 4.56 -7.31 13.64
N TRP A 57 5.87 -7.14 13.72
CA TRP A 57 6.57 -6.99 15.00
C TRP A 57 6.05 -5.78 15.81
N GLY A 58 5.88 -4.62 15.16
CA GLY A 58 5.40 -3.41 15.82
C GLY A 58 3.97 -3.56 16.32
N SER A 59 3.07 -4.17 15.53
CA SER A 59 1.71 -4.46 15.96
C SER A 59 1.68 -5.36 17.21
N ASP A 60 2.52 -6.39 17.25
CA ASP A 60 2.54 -7.34 18.36
C ASP A 60 3.20 -6.75 19.63
N LYS A 61 4.32 -6.03 19.48
CA LYS A 61 5.12 -5.56 20.61
C LYS A 61 4.71 -4.17 21.12
N LEU A 62 4.41 -3.22 20.22
CA LEU A 62 4.10 -1.84 20.61
C LEU A 62 2.61 -1.64 20.92
N PHE A 63 1.75 -2.39 20.24
CA PHE A 63 0.30 -2.24 20.35
C PHE A 63 -0.41 -3.49 20.90
N ASN A 64 0.36 -4.40 21.52
CA ASN A 64 -0.19 -5.62 22.16
C ASN A 64 -1.08 -6.46 21.23
N GLY A 65 -0.73 -6.52 19.95
CA GLY A 65 -1.49 -7.24 18.93
C GLY A 65 -2.69 -6.46 18.36
N ASN A 66 -2.90 -5.18 18.74
CA ASN A 66 -3.90 -4.34 18.10
C ASN A 66 -3.38 -3.91 16.72
N ARG A 67 -4.04 -4.39 15.66
CA ARG A 67 -3.63 -4.12 14.25
C ARG A 67 -3.98 -2.69 13.79
N GLY A 68 -4.99 -2.06 14.41
CA GLY A 68 -5.50 -0.76 13.99
C GLY A 68 -4.47 0.38 14.00
N PRO A 69 -3.81 0.67 15.13
CA PRO A 69 -2.84 1.76 15.22
C PRO A 69 -1.67 1.61 14.25
N MET A 70 -1.13 0.38 14.11
CA MET A 70 -0.03 0.12 13.21
C MET A 70 -0.46 0.28 11.74
N ASN A 71 -1.65 -0.20 11.37
CA ASN A 71 -2.23 0.04 10.05
C ASN A 71 -2.36 1.52 9.72
N LEU A 72 -2.80 2.34 10.67
CA LEU A 72 -2.95 3.78 10.45
C LEU A 72 -1.60 4.48 10.27
N ILE A 73 -0.59 4.14 11.08
CA ILE A 73 0.77 4.69 10.94
C ILE A 73 1.31 4.39 9.53
N PHE A 74 1.15 3.15 9.09
CA PHE A 74 1.62 2.75 7.77
C PHE A 74 0.81 3.40 6.63
N ALA A 75 -0.52 3.52 6.77
CA ALA A 75 -1.36 4.21 5.79
C ALA A 75 -1.00 5.71 5.66
N ALA A 76 -0.72 6.38 6.77
CA ALA A 76 -0.20 7.74 6.75
C ALA A 76 1.19 7.82 6.08
N GLY A 77 2.04 6.83 6.33
CA GLY A 77 3.35 6.69 5.69
C GLY A 77 3.23 6.49 4.17
N ILE A 78 2.24 5.73 3.69
CA ILE A 78 1.96 5.59 2.24
C ILE A 78 1.67 6.96 1.64
N LEU A 79 0.73 7.71 2.23
CA LEU A 79 0.33 9.02 1.72
C LEU A 79 1.53 9.98 1.65
N LEU A 80 2.31 10.07 2.73
CA LEU A 80 3.49 10.94 2.79
C LEU A 80 4.54 10.54 1.75
N SER A 81 4.81 9.25 1.59
CA SER A 81 5.81 8.75 0.63
C SER A 81 5.37 8.97 -0.82
N VAL A 82 4.10 8.76 -1.14
CA VAL A 82 3.52 9.02 -2.47
C VAL A 82 3.58 10.51 -2.80
N VAL A 83 3.20 11.37 -1.86
CA VAL A 83 3.28 12.83 -2.04
C VAL A 83 4.74 13.28 -2.20
N SER A 84 5.67 12.70 -1.45
CA SER A 84 7.10 13.01 -1.59
C SER A 84 7.63 12.67 -2.98
N LEU A 85 7.27 11.51 -3.53
CA LEU A 85 7.65 11.11 -4.89
C LEU A 85 7.03 12.06 -5.92
N TRP A 86 5.78 12.46 -5.75
CA TRP A 86 5.09 13.38 -6.65
C TRP A 86 5.72 14.78 -6.67
N LEU A 87 6.14 15.30 -5.50
CA LEU A 87 6.73 16.64 -5.38
C LEU A 87 8.19 16.72 -5.87
N MET A 88 8.83 15.57 -6.10
CA MET A 88 10.24 15.50 -6.49
C MET A 88 10.46 14.77 -7.84
N PRO A 89 9.76 15.13 -8.92
CA PRO A 89 9.80 14.38 -10.19
C PRO A 89 11.19 14.39 -10.85
N PHE A 90 12.01 15.41 -10.61
CA PHE A 90 13.35 15.57 -11.18
C PHE A 90 14.48 15.30 -10.17
N ALA A 91 14.18 14.64 -9.06
CA ALA A 91 15.18 14.24 -8.10
C ALA A 91 16.16 13.20 -8.72
N SER A 92 17.34 13.06 -8.10
CA SER A 92 18.29 12.05 -8.56
C SER A 92 17.69 10.64 -8.48
N TYR A 93 18.21 9.73 -9.32
CA TYR A 93 17.80 8.32 -9.32
C TYR A 93 17.80 7.71 -7.91
N VAL A 94 18.87 7.96 -7.12
CA VAL A 94 18.99 7.41 -5.76
C VAL A 94 17.86 7.91 -4.87
N MET A 95 17.49 9.19 -4.97
CA MET A 95 16.41 9.76 -4.18
C MET A 95 15.05 9.18 -4.56
N GLN A 96 14.79 9.00 -5.85
CA GLN A 96 13.55 8.35 -6.31
C GLN A 96 13.52 6.87 -5.93
N ALA A 97 14.61 6.12 -6.09
CA ALA A 97 14.70 4.74 -5.62
C ALA A 97 14.47 4.62 -4.10
N THR A 98 14.93 5.60 -3.30
CA THR A 98 14.64 5.67 -1.86
C THR A 98 13.15 5.93 -1.61
N CYS A 99 12.48 6.77 -2.40
CA CYS A 99 11.04 6.96 -2.33
C CYS A 99 10.28 5.66 -2.67
N PHE A 100 10.71 4.91 -3.69
CA PHE A 100 10.14 3.59 -4.01
C PHE A 100 10.29 2.62 -2.84
N PHE A 101 11.48 2.56 -2.23
CA PHE A 101 11.71 1.76 -1.04
C PHE A 101 10.76 2.13 0.10
N THR A 102 10.62 3.43 0.39
CA THR A 102 9.74 3.90 1.48
C THR A 102 8.27 3.66 1.19
N ILE A 103 7.82 3.82 -0.07
CA ILE A 103 6.44 3.47 -0.45
C ILE A 103 6.22 1.97 -0.24
N GLY A 104 7.14 1.12 -0.71
CA GLY A 104 7.07 -0.32 -0.49
C GLY A 104 7.00 -0.67 1.00
N PHE A 105 7.90 -0.10 1.79
CA PHE A 105 7.93 -0.29 3.25
C PHE A 105 6.56 -0.03 3.88
N PHE A 106 5.91 1.07 3.54
CA PHE A 106 4.62 1.43 4.12
C PHE A 106 3.43 0.70 3.50
N VAL A 107 3.47 0.30 2.22
CA VAL A 107 2.35 -0.39 1.55
C VAL A 107 2.19 -1.83 2.04
N PHE A 108 3.28 -2.55 2.23
CA PHE A 108 3.22 -3.96 2.61
C PHE A 108 2.78 -4.20 4.07
N GLY A 109 2.93 -3.19 4.94
CA GLY A 109 2.41 -3.24 6.31
C GLY A 109 0.89 -3.47 6.36
N PRO A 110 0.07 -2.53 5.87
CA PRO A 110 -1.38 -2.71 5.78
C PRO A 110 -1.79 -3.93 4.97
N GLN A 111 -1.06 -4.25 3.91
CA GLN A 111 -1.33 -5.45 3.12
C GLN A 111 -1.31 -6.72 3.98
N MET A 112 -0.32 -6.87 4.84
CA MET A 112 -0.22 -8.02 5.74
C MET A 112 -1.21 -7.91 6.91
N LEU A 113 -1.27 -6.74 7.56
CA LEU A 113 -2.06 -6.55 8.78
C LEU A 113 -3.56 -6.60 8.53
N ILE A 114 -4.07 -6.15 7.37
CA ILE A 114 -5.49 -6.24 7.00
C ILE A 114 -5.88 -7.70 6.81
N GLY A 115 -5.05 -8.50 6.14
CA GLY A 115 -5.28 -9.95 6.00
C GLY A 115 -5.33 -10.66 7.35
N MET A 116 -4.40 -10.34 8.26
CA MET A 116 -4.38 -10.87 9.62
C MET A 116 -5.61 -10.44 10.42
N ALA A 117 -5.97 -9.14 10.39
CA ALA A 117 -7.16 -8.63 11.07
C ALA A 117 -8.44 -9.30 10.57
N ALA A 118 -8.56 -9.58 9.27
CA ALA A 118 -9.69 -10.31 8.70
C ALA A 118 -9.80 -11.75 9.26
N ALA A 119 -8.67 -12.43 9.40
CA ALA A 119 -8.62 -13.76 10.01
C ALA A 119 -8.98 -13.71 11.50
N GLU A 120 -8.42 -12.76 12.24
CA GLU A 120 -8.64 -12.58 13.70
C GLU A 120 -10.08 -12.14 14.03
N CYS A 121 -10.76 -11.41 13.13
CA CYS A 121 -12.17 -11.00 13.29
C CYS A 121 -13.19 -12.08 12.89
N SER A 122 -12.74 -13.26 12.49
CA SER A 122 -13.60 -14.37 12.08
C SER A 122 -13.40 -15.59 13.00
N HIS A 123 -14.36 -16.52 12.99
CA HIS A 123 -14.19 -17.79 13.68
C HIS A 123 -13.01 -18.57 13.07
N LYS A 124 -12.30 -19.35 13.88
CA LYS A 124 -11.10 -20.11 13.47
C LYS A 124 -11.33 -20.96 12.22
N GLU A 125 -12.51 -21.59 12.12
CA GLU A 125 -12.89 -22.40 10.97
C GLU A 125 -13.14 -21.57 9.69
N ALA A 126 -13.47 -20.29 9.81
CA ALA A 126 -13.77 -19.37 8.73
C ALA A 126 -12.61 -18.41 8.41
N ALA A 127 -11.49 -18.45 9.14
CA ALA A 127 -10.38 -17.52 8.99
C ALA A 127 -9.81 -17.50 7.56
N GLY A 128 -9.65 -18.68 6.94
CA GLY A 128 -9.19 -18.79 5.56
C GLY A 128 -10.17 -18.18 4.55
N ALA A 129 -11.48 -18.40 4.76
CA ALA A 129 -12.53 -17.82 3.91
C ALA A 129 -12.58 -16.29 4.06
N ALA A 130 -12.44 -15.76 5.28
CA ALA A 130 -12.40 -14.33 5.54
C ALA A 130 -11.19 -13.65 4.86
N THR A 131 -10.01 -14.24 4.99
CA THR A 131 -8.80 -13.76 4.32
C THR A 131 -8.93 -13.82 2.80
N GLY A 132 -9.47 -14.92 2.27
CA GLY A 132 -9.74 -15.06 0.83
C GLY A 132 -10.74 -14.05 0.32
N PHE A 133 -11.82 -13.78 1.07
CA PHE A 133 -12.81 -12.75 0.73
C PHE A 133 -12.17 -11.36 0.65
N VAL A 134 -11.41 -10.96 1.66
CA VAL A 134 -10.70 -9.67 1.64
C VAL A 134 -9.68 -9.63 0.50
N GLY A 135 -8.98 -10.74 0.24
CA GLY A 135 -8.04 -10.89 -0.89
C GLY A 135 -8.71 -10.67 -2.26
N LEU A 136 -9.96 -11.06 -2.42
CA LEU A 136 -10.72 -10.82 -3.65
C LEU A 136 -10.89 -9.32 -3.91
N PHE A 137 -11.16 -8.54 -2.88
CA PHE A 137 -11.21 -7.07 -2.96
C PHE A 137 -9.84 -6.46 -3.29
N ALA A 138 -8.75 -7.04 -2.79
CA ALA A 138 -7.40 -6.63 -3.16
C ALA A 138 -7.17 -6.72 -4.67
N TYR A 139 -7.55 -7.83 -5.31
CA TYR A 139 -7.44 -7.98 -6.76
C TYR A 139 -8.35 -7.05 -7.55
N LEU A 140 -9.52 -6.69 -7.02
CA LEU A 140 -10.31 -5.60 -7.60
C LEU A 140 -9.55 -4.28 -7.57
N GLY A 141 -8.86 -3.97 -6.48
CA GLY A 141 -7.97 -2.81 -6.38
C GLY A 141 -6.84 -2.85 -7.42
N ALA A 142 -6.17 -3.99 -7.55
CA ALA A 142 -5.12 -4.18 -8.57
C ALA A 142 -5.66 -3.97 -9.99
N SER A 143 -6.86 -4.44 -10.31
CA SER A 143 -7.46 -4.24 -11.63
C SER A 143 -7.78 -2.77 -11.94
N LEU A 144 -8.09 -1.96 -10.93
CA LEU A 144 -8.29 -0.52 -11.08
C LEU A 144 -6.99 0.22 -11.39
N ALA A 145 -5.84 -0.29 -10.96
CA ALA A 145 -4.53 0.23 -11.32
C ALA A 145 -4.10 -0.09 -12.76
N GLY A 146 -4.80 -0.97 -13.45
CA GLY A 146 -4.57 -1.30 -14.86
C GLY A 146 -5.19 -0.27 -15.81
N TRP A 147 -6.14 -0.70 -16.62
CA TRP A 147 -6.76 0.11 -17.66
C TRP A 147 -7.39 1.45 -17.16
N PRO A 148 -8.11 1.53 -16.03
CA PRO A 148 -8.64 2.81 -15.57
C PRO A 148 -7.54 3.84 -15.27
N LEU A 149 -6.46 3.41 -14.62
CA LEU A 149 -5.33 4.28 -14.30
C LEU A 149 -4.51 4.66 -15.54
N ALA A 150 -4.41 3.75 -16.55
CA ALA A 150 -3.84 4.05 -17.85
C ALA A 150 -4.56 5.23 -18.52
N LYS A 151 -5.90 5.23 -18.51
CA LYS A 151 -6.68 6.35 -19.05
C LYS A 151 -6.45 7.67 -18.32
N VAL A 152 -6.28 7.63 -17.01
CA VAL A 152 -5.92 8.82 -16.23
C VAL A 152 -4.55 9.34 -16.65
N LEU A 153 -3.57 8.43 -16.83
CA LEU A 153 -2.23 8.77 -17.28
C LEU A 153 -2.23 9.39 -18.68
N ASP A 154 -3.02 8.84 -19.62
CA ASP A 154 -3.14 9.35 -20.98
C ASP A 154 -3.76 10.76 -21.03
N THR A 155 -4.72 11.08 -20.13
CA THR A 155 -5.45 12.35 -20.15
C THR A 155 -4.82 13.41 -19.26
N TRP A 156 -4.31 13.05 -18.09
CA TRP A 156 -3.83 13.96 -17.06
C TRP A 156 -2.36 13.75 -16.70
N HIS A 157 -1.66 12.91 -17.47
CA HIS A 157 -0.24 12.61 -17.28
C HIS A 157 0.08 12.12 -15.85
N TRP A 158 1.34 12.16 -15.45
CA TRP A 158 1.80 11.74 -14.15
C TRP A 158 1.16 12.50 -12.98
N SER A 159 0.75 13.75 -13.18
CA SER A 159 0.04 14.53 -12.15
C SER A 159 -1.30 13.88 -11.78
N GLY A 160 -2.08 13.47 -12.78
CA GLY A 160 -3.34 12.76 -12.55
C GLY A 160 -3.13 11.39 -11.88
N PHE A 161 -2.10 10.67 -12.31
CA PHE A 161 -1.71 9.40 -11.71
C PHE A 161 -1.43 9.55 -10.20
N PHE A 162 -0.58 10.50 -9.81
CA PHE A 162 -0.26 10.73 -8.40
C PHE A 162 -1.44 11.24 -7.58
N VAL A 163 -2.31 12.07 -8.16
CA VAL A 163 -3.56 12.49 -7.49
C VAL A 163 -4.44 11.29 -7.15
N VAL A 164 -4.64 10.37 -8.08
CA VAL A 164 -5.48 9.19 -7.85
C VAL A 164 -4.91 8.31 -6.74
N ILE A 165 -3.62 7.99 -6.79
CA ILE A 165 -3.00 7.13 -5.76
C ILE A 165 -2.88 7.83 -4.40
N ALA A 166 -2.68 9.16 -4.38
CA ALA A 166 -2.68 9.93 -3.13
C ALA A 166 -4.08 9.99 -2.50
N ILE A 167 -5.14 10.15 -3.30
CA ILE A 167 -6.52 10.08 -2.82
C ILE A 167 -6.81 8.67 -2.28
N ALA A 168 -6.42 7.62 -2.99
CA ALA A 168 -6.60 6.24 -2.52
C ALA A 168 -5.88 6.01 -1.18
N ALA A 169 -4.63 6.47 -1.04
CA ALA A 169 -3.88 6.40 0.20
C ALA A 169 -4.55 7.20 1.33
N GLY A 170 -5.02 8.41 1.05
CA GLY A 170 -5.71 9.27 2.03
C GLY A 170 -7.03 8.65 2.51
N ILE A 171 -7.85 8.15 1.60
CA ILE A 171 -9.12 7.50 1.96
C ILE A 171 -8.84 6.21 2.76
N SER A 172 -7.81 5.42 2.39
CA SER A 172 -7.45 4.21 3.15
C SER A 172 -7.06 4.54 4.58
N ALA A 173 -6.32 5.64 4.81
CA ALA A 173 -5.99 6.11 6.16
C ALA A 173 -7.23 6.53 6.94
N LEU A 174 -8.18 7.24 6.31
CA LEU A 174 -9.44 7.64 6.95
C LEU A 174 -10.32 6.44 7.32
N LEU A 175 -10.39 5.43 6.44
CA LEU A 175 -11.15 4.20 6.72
C LEU A 175 -10.56 3.36 7.85
N LEU A 176 -9.29 3.54 8.18
CA LEU A 176 -8.61 2.86 9.29
C LEU A 176 -8.78 3.56 10.64
N LEU A 177 -9.23 4.82 10.68
CA LEU A 177 -9.44 5.56 11.93
C LEU A 177 -10.34 4.83 12.96
N PRO A 178 -11.49 4.22 12.57
CA PRO A 178 -12.34 3.51 13.53
C PRO A 178 -11.64 2.32 14.21
N PHE A 179 -10.59 1.76 13.59
CA PHE A 179 -9.87 0.60 14.13
C PHE A 179 -8.82 0.97 15.18
N LEU A 180 -8.56 2.25 15.45
CA LEU A 180 -7.64 2.69 16.50
C LEU A 180 -8.03 2.13 17.87
N ASN A 181 -9.33 2.09 18.16
CA ASN A 181 -9.89 1.66 19.44
C ASN A 181 -10.51 0.26 19.39
N ALA A 182 -10.50 -0.38 18.22
CA ALA A 182 -11.02 -1.72 18.07
C ALA A 182 -10.02 -2.72 18.67
N GLN A 183 -10.26 -3.15 19.91
CA GLN A 183 -9.57 -4.29 20.47
C GLN A 183 -10.08 -5.55 19.75
N THR A 184 -9.17 -6.30 19.12
CA THR A 184 -9.49 -7.67 18.71
C THR A 184 -9.86 -8.46 19.98
N PRO A 185 -11.02 -9.14 20.03
CA PRO A 185 -11.34 -10.00 21.16
C PRO A 185 -10.27 -11.08 21.24
N ARG A 186 -9.38 -10.99 22.21
CA ARG A 186 -8.56 -12.15 22.58
C ARG A 186 -9.48 -13.09 23.30
N GLU A 187 -9.81 -14.22 22.70
CA GLU A 187 -10.40 -15.34 23.43
C GLU A 187 -9.45 -15.69 24.58
N ALA A 188 -9.95 -15.60 25.78
CA ALA A 188 -9.31 -16.07 27.00
C ALA A 188 -9.12 -17.60 26.99
#